data_f5e22655a5017220d038b6dfc0f5b51b
#
_entry.id   f5e22655a5017220d038b6dfc0f5b51b
#
_cell.length_a   1.000
_cell.length_b   1.000
_cell.length_c   1.000
_cell.angle_alpha   90.00
_cell.angle_beta   90.00
_cell.angle_gamma   90.00
#
_symmetry.space_group_name_H-M   'P 1'
#
loop_
_entity.id
_entity.type
_entity.pdbx_description
1 polymer ?
#
loop_
_entity_poly.entity_id
_entity_poly.type
_entity_poly.pdbx_seq_one_letter_code
_entity_poly.pdbx_strand_id
1 'polypeptide(L)'
;KGTGNLKNAYELLIWSRFSNRVYIELSCEKTEDFDTLYDTLSTLNWSEYLTGKERIIIEASSTRSTLESIPTLQSVGQRAIFSTLNTPNTTNGTEVHILILIVDNIAHILLDITGDPLHKRGYRREAGEAPIKENLAAALVAFANWKYSTPLIDPLCGSGTIPIEAVMIARNIAPGLSRHFRVEELRFFNTEIFLNVQDTARSKIYPSGKYTILASDIDPEMIQIAKWNAKRAGVLEDINFSTGDFVNHSIPEGIIISNPPYGNRLQNNQIDEIYRKLIRLVGEKWGGFITSFPLDTKHQLANKKLLNGGEECRFWYKKI
;
A
#
# COMPACT_ATOMS: atom_id res chain seq x y z
N LYS A 1 -10.30 -5.62 -11.87
CA LYS A 1 -9.89 -5.99 -13.23
C LYS A 1 -10.52 -5.04 -14.23
N GLY A 2 -9.78 -4.56 -15.23
CA GLY A 2 -10.24 -3.69 -16.30
C GLY A 2 -9.42 -3.92 -17.57
N THR A 3 -9.94 -3.48 -18.70
CA THR A 3 -9.23 -3.50 -19.97
C THR A 3 -8.73 -2.10 -20.30
N GLY A 4 -7.53 -1.98 -20.83
CA GLY A 4 -6.92 -0.69 -21.13
C GLY A 4 -5.68 -0.85 -22.02
N ASN A 5 -5.03 0.26 -22.27
CA ASN A 5 -3.77 0.33 -23.00
C ASN A 5 -2.60 0.62 -22.04
N LEU A 6 -1.40 0.74 -22.59
CA LEU A 6 -0.18 0.98 -21.82
C LEU A 6 -0.25 2.27 -20.96
N LYS A 7 -0.88 3.34 -21.47
CA LYS A 7 -1.11 4.58 -20.73
C LYS A 7 -1.93 4.31 -19.47
N ASN A 8 -2.99 3.51 -19.55
CA ASN A 8 -3.83 3.19 -18.39
C ASN A 8 -3.07 2.35 -17.36
N ALA A 9 -2.17 1.44 -17.80
CA ALA A 9 -1.30 0.70 -16.89
C ALA A 9 -0.36 1.65 -16.11
N TYR A 10 0.21 2.63 -16.78
CA TYR A 10 1.05 3.65 -16.14
C TYR A 10 0.25 4.57 -15.21
N GLU A 11 -0.96 4.97 -15.60
CA GLU A 11 -1.87 5.72 -14.72
C GLU A 11 -2.19 4.92 -13.44
N LEU A 12 -2.41 3.61 -13.53
CA LEU A 12 -2.61 2.76 -12.37
C LEU A 12 -1.38 2.72 -11.45
N LEU A 13 -0.17 2.63 -12.00
CA LEU A 13 1.07 2.68 -11.21
C LEU A 13 1.23 4.02 -10.48
N ILE A 14 0.99 5.12 -11.17
CA ILE A 14 1.17 6.48 -10.63
C ILE A 14 0.09 6.85 -9.61
N TRP A 15 -1.20 6.53 -9.89
CA TRP A 15 -2.33 6.99 -9.10
C TRP A 15 -2.85 6.01 -8.06
N SER A 16 -2.49 4.73 -8.13
CA SER A 16 -3.04 3.71 -7.23
C SER A 16 -2.59 3.91 -5.79
N ARG A 17 -3.54 4.36 -4.96
CA ARG A 17 -3.28 4.73 -3.56
C ARG A 17 -3.44 3.58 -2.60
N PHE A 18 -4.38 2.67 -2.86
CA PHE A 18 -4.79 1.61 -1.94
C PHE A 18 -4.25 0.23 -2.31
N SER A 19 -3.89 0.03 -3.58
CA SER A 19 -3.35 -1.25 -4.07
C SER A 19 -1.92 -1.50 -3.60
N ASN A 20 -1.52 -2.75 -3.61
CA ASN A 20 -0.14 -3.17 -3.36
C ASN A 20 0.64 -3.37 -4.64
N ARG A 21 0.01 -3.93 -5.68
CA ARG A 21 0.64 -4.26 -6.95
C ARG A 21 -0.30 -3.99 -8.12
N VAL A 22 0.27 -3.80 -9.30
CA VAL A 22 -0.40 -3.71 -10.59
C VAL A 22 0.19 -4.78 -11.50
N TYR A 23 -0.69 -5.53 -12.13
CA TYR A 23 -0.31 -6.60 -13.05
C TYR A 23 -0.89 -6.34 -14.43
N ILE A 24 -0.18 -6.81 -15.45
CA ILE A 24 -0.73 -7.02 -16.79
C ILE A 24 -1.15 -8.49 -16.88
N GLU A 25 -2.41 -8.75 -17.23
CA GLU A 25 -2.91 -10.09 -17.48
C GLU A 25 -2.56 -10.49 -18.90
N LEU A 26 -1.68 -11.48 -19.03
CA LEU A 26 -1.20 -11.99 -20.32
C LEU A 26 -2.12 -13.07 -20.89
N SER A 27 -2.76 -13.85 -20.01
CA SER A 27 -3.74 -14.86 -20.39
C SER A 27 -4.75 -15.08 -19.26
N CYS A 28 -5.95 -15.54 -19.63
CA CYS A 28 -7.03 -15.90 -18.72
C CYS A 28 -7.80 -17.07 -19.32
N GLU A 29 -7.42 -18.30 -18.99
CA GLU A 29 -7.91 -19.51 -19.65
C GLU A 29 -8.36 -20.56 -18.63
N LYS A 30 -9.34 -21.41 -19.02
CA LYS A 30 -9.75 -22.55 -18.22
C LYS A 30 -8.62 -23.57 -18.18
N THR A 31 -8.26 -24.02 -16.98
CA THR A 31 -7.10 -24.90 -16.74
C THR A 31 -7.42 -25.88 -15.62
N GLU A 32 -7.57 -27.16 -15.97
CA GLU A 32 -7.94 -28.23 -15.04
C GLU A 32 -6.80 -29.23 -14.80
N ASP A 33 -5.75 -29.20 -15.62
CA ASP A 33 -4.56 -30.05 -15.52
C ASP A 33 -3.27 -29.26 -15.82
N PHE A 34 -2.12 -29.88 -15.48
CA PHE A 34 -0.80 -29.24 -15.62
C PHE A 34 -0.33 -29.16 -17.07
N ASP A 35 -0.80 -30.03 -17.96
CA ASP A 35 -0.43 -30.01 -19.39
C ASP A 35 -1.09 -28.82 -20.05
N THR A 36 -2.38 -28.58 -19.82
CA THR A 36 -3.10 -27.39 -20.28
C THR A 36 -2.45 -26.10 -19.75
N LEU A 37 -2.01 -26.08 -18.50
CA LEU A 37 -1.27 -24.94 -17.95
C LEU A 37 0.06 -24.71 -18.68
N TYR A 38 0.82 -25.79 -18.93
CA TYR A 38 2.07 -25.72 -19.65
C TYR A 38 1.88 -25.18 -21.07
N ASP A 39 0.90 -25.69 -21.78
CA ASP A 39 0.55 -25.25 -23.15
C ASP A 39 0.16 -23.77 -23.19
N THR A 40 -0.73 -23.32 -22.28
CA THR A 40 -1.11 -21.93 -22.14
C THR A 40 0.10 -21.02 -21.95
N LEU A 41 1.01 -21.37 -21.05
CA LEU A 41 2.22 -20.59 -20.78
C LEU A 41 3.21 -20.63 -21.95
N SER A 42 3.30 -21.76 -22.67
CA SER A 42 4.23 -21.94 -23.82
C SER A 42 3.75 -21.21 -25.07
N THR A 43 2.45 -20.94 -25.22
CA THR A 43 1.88 -20.21 -26.38
C THR A 43 2.04 -18.69 -26.24
N LEU A 44 2.34 -18.18 -25.04
CA LEU A 44 2.55 -16.75 -24.83
C LEU A 44 3.86 -16.26 -25.47
N ASN A 45 3.80 -15.13 -26.15
CA ASN A 45 4.99 -14.49 -26.73
C ASN A 45 5.79 -13.73 -25.67
N TRP A 46 6.51 -14.48 -24.83
CA TRP A 46 7.31 -13.89 -23.73
C TRP A 46 8.35 -12.88 -24.23
N SER A 47 8.83 -13.00 -25.46
CA SER A 47 9.81 -12.08 -26.04
C SER A 47 9.27 -10.65 -26.26
N GLU A 48 7.97 -10.43 -26.23
CA GLU A 48 7.38 -9.08 -26.22
C GLU A 48 7.59 -8.38 -24.88
N TYR A 49 7.66 -9.13 -23.80
CA TYR A 49 7.70 -8.62 -22.43
C TYR A 49 9.09 -8.66 -21.80
N LEU A 50 9.86 -9.70 -22.13
CA LEU A 50 11.13 -10.05 -21.51
C LEU A 50 12.25 -10.11 -22.55
N THR A 51 13.48 -9.82 -22.12
CA THR A 51 14.69 -9.90 -22.97
C THR A 51 15.40 -11.24 -22.83
N GLY A 52 15.03 -12.07 -21.83
CA GLY A 52 15.68 -13.30 -21.45
C GLY A 52 16.93 -13.11 -20.55
N LYS A 53 17.18 -11.88 -20.11
CA LYS A 53 18.27 -11.54 -19.17
C LYS A 53 17.76 -11.32 -17.74
N GLU A 54 16.46 -11.34 -17.55
CA GLU A 54 15.80 -11.14 -16.26
C GLU A 54 15.92 -12.41 -15.40
N ARG A 55 15.97 -12.21 -14.09
CA ARG A 55 15.74 -13.27 -13.11
C ARG A 55 14.23 -13.43 -12.93
N ILE A 56 13.66 -14.46 -13.52
CA ILE A 56 12.22 -14.72 -13.49
C ILE A 56 11.87 -15.47 -12.20
N ILE A 57 10.95 -14.90 -11.43
CA ILE A 57 10.40 -15.47 -10.20
C ILE A 57 8.95 -15.82 -10.45
N ILE A 58 8.61 -17.11 -10.37
CA ILE A 58 7.24 -17.58 -10.51
C ILE A 58 6.60 -17.65 -9.13
N GLU A 59 5.57 -16.87 -8.92
CA GLU A 59 4.65 -16.98 -7.79
C GLU A 59 3.40 -17.75 -8.23
N ALA A 60 2.78 -18.50 -7.33
CA ALA A 60 1.55 -19.19 -7.63
C ALA A 60 0.57 -19.13 -6.46
N SER A 61 -0.72 -19.09 -6.79
CA SER A 61 -1.82 -19.17 -5.83
C SER A 61 -2.98 -19.92 -6.49
N SER A 62 -3.60 -20.83 -5.75
CA SER A 62 -4.77 -21.57 -6.23
C SER A 62 -5.88 -21.58 -5.19
N THR A 63 -7.10 -21.40 -5.65
CA THR A 63 -8.29 -21.37 -4.79
C THR A 63 -9.46 -22.00 -5.52
N ARG A 64 -10.14 -22.95 -4.87
CA ARG A 64 -11.31 -23.69 -5.42
C ARG A 64 -11.02 -24.26 -6.81
N SER A 65 -9.91 -24.95 -6.98
CA SER A 65 -9.44 -25.44 -8.27
C SER A 65 -8.82 -26.84 -8.12
N THR A 66 -8.77 -27.60 -9.21
CA THR A 66 -8.17 -28.94 -9.25
C THR A 66 -6.65 -28.92 -9.09
N LEU A 67 -6.00 -27.85 -9.54
CA LEU A 67 -4.56 -27.64 -9.44
C LEU A 67 -4.20 -26.95 -8.13
N GLU A 68 -3.93 -27.70 -7.07
CA GLU A 68 -3.67 -27.15 -5.73
C GLU A 68 -2.16 -27.06 -5.36
N SER A 69 -1.31 -27.85 -6.01
CA SER A 69 0.12 -27.92 -5.66
C SER A 69 0.88 -26.68 -6.12
N ILE A 70 1.06 -25.72 -5.23
CA ILE A 70 1.80 -24.48 -5.50
C ILE A 70 3.23 -24.75 -6.03
N PRO A 71 4.06 -25.66 -5.44
CA PRO A 71 5.38 -25.97 -5.98
C PRO A 71 5.33 -26.53 -7.41
N THR A 72 4.31 -27.34 -7.73
CA THR A 72 4.15 -27.89 -9.08
C THR A 72 3.76 -26.80 -10.07
N LEU A 73 2.84 -25.89 -9.72
CA LEU A 73 2.46 -24.75 -10.54
C LEU A 73 3.68 -23.87 -10.85
N GLN A 74 4.51 -23.58 -9.85
CA GLN A 74 5.74 -22.81 -10.04
C GLN A 74 6.74 -23.53 -10.96
N SER A 75 6.92 -24.84 -10.79
CA SER A 75 7.82 -25.65 -11.62
C SER A 75 7.34 -25.73 -13.07
N VAL A 76 6.05 -25.95 -13.31
CA VAL A 76 5.44 -25.95 -14.65
C VAL A 76 5.63 -24.58 -15.30
N GLY A 77 5.31 -23.50 -14.58
CA GLY A 77 5.49 -22.12 -15.08
C GLY A 77 6.93 -21.83 -15.46
N GLN A 78 7.88 -22.19 -14.60
CA GLN A 78 9.29 -22.00 -14.86
C GLN A 78 9.73 -22.75 -16.13
N ARG A 79 9.39 -24.05 -16.24
CA ARG A 79 9.76 -24.88 -17.40
C ARG A 79 9.15 -24.34 -18.71
N ALA A 80 7.88 -23.96 -18.72
CA ALA A 80 7.22 -23.43 -19.92
C ALA A 80 7.85 -22.13 -20.40
N ILE A 81 8.08 -21.17 -19.50
CA ILE A 81 8.63 -19.85 -19.85
C ILE A 81 10.07 -19.97 -20.36
N PHE A 82 10.93 -20.74 -19.67
CA PHE A 82 12.32 -20.88 -20.10
C PHE A 82 12.49 -21.68 -21.39
N SER A 83 11.63 -22.66 -21.65
CA SER A 83 11.64 -23.36 -22.94
C SER A 83 11.27 -22.42 -24.09
N THR A 84 10.32 -21.50 -23.88
CA THR A 84 9.89 -20.53 -24.91
C THR A 84 10.93 -19.43 -25.15
N LEU A 85 11.55 -18.92 -24.08
CA LEU A 85 12.60 -17.90 -24.17
C LEU A 85 13.93 -18.48 -24.70
N ASN A 86 14.07 -19.80 -24.72
CA ASN A 86 15.30 -20.51 -25.05
C ASN A 86 16.54 -20.00 -24.27
N THR A 87 16.33 -19.63 -23.01
CA THR A 87 17.37 -19.12 -22.10
C THR A 87 17.26 -19.79 -20.73
N PRO A 88 18.39 -20.07 -20.06
CA PRO A 88 18.35 -20.53 -18.68
C PRO A 88 17.96 -19.37 -17.74
N ASN A 89 17.36 -19.71 -16.60
CA ASN A 89 17.12 -18.69 -15.56
C ASN A 89 18.46 -18.12 -15.08
N THR A 90 18.57 -16.80 -15.08
CA THR A 90 19.79 -16.15 -14.59
C THR A 90 19.65 -15.86 -13.08
N THR A 91 20.77 -15.90 -12.35
CA THR A 91 20.83 -15.54 -10.93
C THR A 91 21.07 -14.04 -10.72
N ASN A 92 21.52 -13.32 -11.75
CA ASN A 92 22.06 -11.95 -11.66
C ASN A 92 21.32 -10.93 -12.55
N GLY A 93 20.06 -11.18 -12.89
CA GLY A 93 19.26 -10.23 -13.68
C GLY A 93 18.30 -9.40 -12.84
N THR A 94 17.66 -8.40 -13.46
CA THR A 94 16.50 -7.71 -12.91
C THR A 94 15.42 -8.73 -12.52
N GLU A 95 14.93 -8.70 -11.30
CA GLU A 95 13.88 -9.60 -10.84
C GLU A 95 12.54 -9.24 -11.48
N VAL A 96 11.93 -10.18 -12.18
CA VAL A 96 10.59 -10.05 -12.76
C VAL A 96 9.70 -11.13 -12.17
N HIS A 97 8.60 -10.71 -11.57
CA HIS A 97 7.63 -11.59 -10.95
C HIS A 97 6.48 -11.89 -11.91
N ILE A 98 6.18 -13.16 -12.06
CA ILE A 98 5.02 -13.67 -12.81
C ILE A 98 4.17 -14.46 -11.83
N LEU A 99 2.91 -14.04 -11.66
CA LEU A 99 1.96 -14.72 -10.79
C LEU A 99 1.02 -15.59 -11.62
N ILE A 100 1.01 -16.89 -11.33
CA ILE A 100 0.01 -17.84 -11.80
C ILE A 100 -1.08 -17.89 -10.74
N LEU A 101 -2.21 -17.23 -11.01
CA LEU A 101 -3.35 -17.19 -10.12
C LEU A 101 -4.47 -18.06 -10.68
N ILE A 102 -4.81 -19.15 -10.00
CA ILE A 102 -5.91 -20.04 -10.40
C ILE A 102 -7.09 -19.86 -9.45
N VAL A 103 -8.22 -19.53 -10.00
CA VAL A 103 -9.48 -19.37 -9.24
C VAL A 103 -10.59 -20.05 -10.01
N ASP A 104 -11.30 -20.98 -9.36
CA ASP A 104 -12.41 -21.73 -9.97
C ASP A 104 -12.00 -22.40 -11.32
N ASN A 105 -10.81 -22.99 -11.37
CA ASN A 105 -10.19 -23.62 -12.55
C ASN A 105 -9.91 -22.63 -13.73
N ILE A 106 -9.86 -21.33 -13.47
CA ILE A 106 -9.42 -20.34 -14.45
C ILE A 106 -8.03 -19.87 -14.06
N ALA A 107 -7.05 -20.08 -14.92
CA ALA A 107 -5.68 -19.60 -14.74
C ALA A 107 -5.53 -18.20 -15.31
N HIS A 108 -5.11 -17.28 -14.46
CA HIS A 108 -4.71 -15.92 -14.81
C HIS A 108 -3.19 -15.85 -14.79
N ILE A 109 -2.57 -15.54 -15.91
CA ILE A 109 -1.12 -15.35 -16.01
C ILE A 109 -0.83 -13.85 -15.92
N LEU A 110 -0.20 -13.43 -14.83
CA LEU A 110 -0.11 -12.03 -14.43
C LEU A 110 1.36 -11.59 -14.36
N LEU A 111 1.75 -10.62 -15.18
CA LEU A 111 3.07 -9.99 -15.15
C LEU A 111 3.06 -8.82 -14.18
N ASP A 112 3.88 -8.86 -13.14
CA ASP A 112 4.04 -7.74 -12.20
C ASP A 112 4.85 -6.61 -12.84
N ILE A 113 4.21 -5.46 -13.00
CA ILE A 113 4.82 -4.24 -13.53
C ILE A 113 5.20 -3.24 -12.43
N THR A 114 4.94 -3.58 -11.17
CA THR A 114 5.14 -2.70 -10.03
C THR A 114 6.58 -2.70 -9.52
N GLY A 115 7.17 -3.87 -9.35
CA GLY A 115 8.43 -4.09 -8.62
C GLY A 115 8.22 -4.03 -7.11
N ASP A 116 8.84 -3.09 -6.43
CA ASP A 116 8.54 -2.85 -5.01
C ASP A 116 7.05 -2.57 -4.79
N PRO A 117 6.42 -3.10 -3.72
CA PRO A 117 5.00 -2.86 -3.45
C PRO A 117 4.64 -1.36 -3.43
N LEU A 118 3.45 -1.00 -3.95
CA LEU A 118 3.02 0.41 -4.10
C LEU A 118 2.96 1.18 -2.79
N HIS A 119 2.79 0.53 -1.65
CA HIS A 119 2.84 1.22 -0.37
C HIS A 119 4.21 1.85 -0.09
N LYS A 120 5.32 1.33 -0.62
CA LYS A 120 6.63 1.99 -0.59
C LYS A 120 6.63 3.20 -1.52
N ARG A 121 6.12 4.36 -1.05
CA ARG A 121 6.00 5.60 -1.84
C ARG A 121 7.34 6.25 -2.16
N GLY A 122 8.41 5.89 -1.43
CA GLY A 122 9.75 6.46 -1.56
C GLY A 122 10.08 7.54 -0.55
N TYR A 123 9.12 8.15 0.14
CA TYR A 123 9.38 9.18 1.12
C TYR A 123 9.86 8.63 2.48
N ARG A 124 9.44 7.42 2.87
CA ARG A 124 9.82 6.83 4.16
C ARG A 124 11.11 6.02 4.02
N ARG A 125 12.20 6.56 4.50
CA ARG A 125 13.49 5.87 4.62
C ARG A 125 13.75 5.36 6.02
N GLU A 126 13.23 6.06 7.01
CA GLU A 126 13.35 5.75 8.42
C GLU A 126 11.96 5.57 9.02
N ALA A 127 11.83 4.65 9.93
CA ALA A 127 10.57 4.33 10.61
C ALA A 127 10.90 3.81 12.01
N GLY A 128 9.98 4.02 12.94
CA GLY A 128 9.99 3.32 14.20
C GLY A 128 9.68 1.83 14.04
N GLU A 129 9.55 1.12 15.14
CA GLU A 129 9.13 -0.29 15.13
C GLU A 129 7.71 -0.43 14.55
N ALA A 130 7.54 -1.30 13.53
CA ALA A 130 6.29 -1.68 12.86
C ALA A 130 5.35 -0.48 12.49
N PRO A 131 5.78 0.43 11.60
CA PRO A 131 4.95 1.52 11.12
C PRO A 131 3.78 0.99 10.29
N ILE A 132 2.66 1.73 10.31
CA ILE A 132 1.54 1.45 9.40
C ILE A 132 2.00 1.58 7.93
N LYS A 133 1.52 0.69 7.06
CA LYS A 133 1.78 0.79 5.61
C LYS A 133 1.08 2.03 5.05
N GLU A 134 1.72 2.71 4.10
CA GLU A 134 1.23 3.96 3.52
C GLU A 134 -0.13 3.81 2.83
N ASN A 135 -0.34 2.71 2.12
CA ASN A 135 -1.65 2.43 1.50
C ASN A 135 -2.76 2.19 2.53
N LEU A 136 -2.41 1.60 3.68
CA LEU A 136 -3.35 1.41 4.78
C LEU A 136 -3.64 2.75 5.48
N ALA A 137 -2.62 3.57 5.74
CA ALA A 137 -2.79 4.92 6.29
C ALA A 137 -3.71 5.77 5.41
N ALA A 138 -3.49 5.76 4.09
CA ALA A 138 -4.37 6.43 3.13
C ALA A 138 -5.81 5.89 3.19
N ALA A 139 -5.98 4.56 3.37
CA ALA A 139 -7.31 3.95 3.50
C ALA A 139 -8.01 4.39 4.80
N LEU A 140 -7.29 4.56 5.92
CA LEU A 140 -7.88 5.08 7.16
C LEU A 140 -8.40 6.51 6.98
N VAL A 141 -7.64 7.38 6.31
CA VAL A 141 -8.07 8.75 5.99
C VAL A 141 -9.34 8.74 5.13
N ALA A 142 -9.41 7.85 4.13
CA ALA A 142 -10.58 7.69 3.28
C ALA A 142 -11.80 7.14 4.05
N PHE A 143 -11.61 6.13 4.91
CA PHE A 143 -12.68 5.56 5.73
C PHE A 143 -13.22 6.55 6.77
N ALA A 144 -12.37 7.39 7.32
CA ALA A 144 -12.76 8.44 8.24
C ALA A 144 -13.54 9.58 7.57
N ASN A 145 -13.63 9.58 6.23
CA ASN A 145 -14.33 10.59 5.44
C ASN A 145 -13.96 12.03 5.83
N TRP A 146 -12.63 12.25 6.02
CA TRP A 146 -12.12 13.55 6.44
C TRP A 146 -12.56 14.68 5.49
N LYS A 147 -13.10 15.73 6.06
CA LYS A 147 -13.44 16.97 5.35
C LYS A 147 -12.36 18.02 5.64
N TYR A 148 -11.81 18.62 4.61
CA TYR A 148 -10.65 19.55 4.71
C TYR A 148 -10.94 20.78 5.58
N SER A 149 -12.20 21.12 5.80
CA SER A 149 -12.63 22.19 6.70
C SER A 149 -12.49 21.82 8.19
N THR A 150 -12.33 20.55 8.52
CA THR A 150 -12.17 20.06 9.88
C THR A 150 -10.70 19.69 10.11
N PRO A 151 -10.04 20.13 11.20
CA PRO A 151 -8.69 19.71 11.52
C PRO A 151 -8.56 18.18 11.60
N LEU A 152 -7.51 17.61 10.99
CA LEU A 152 -7.12 16.22 11.16
C LEU A 152 -6.04 16.15 12.24
N ILE A 153 -6.19 15.22 13.17
CA ILE A 153 -5.30 15.09 14.32
C ILE A 153 -4.80 13.64 14.42
N ASP A 154 -3.49 13.47 14.37
CA ASP A 154 -2.83 12.21 14.72
C ASP A 154 -1.95 12.44 15.95
N PRO A 155 -2.44 12.13 17.16
CA PRO A 155 -1.75 12.43 18.40
C PRO A 155 -0.69 11.39 18.80
N LEU A 156 -0.51 10.35 18.00
CA LEU A 156 0.46 9.25 18.17
C LEU A 156 1.09 8.94 16.80
N CYS A 157 1.62 9.99 16.14
CA CYS A 157 1.91 9.95 14.71
C CYS A 157 3.13 9.11 14.33
N GLY A 158 4.00 8.77 15.29
CA GLY A 158 5.25 8.05 15.02
C GLY A 158 6.04 8.71 13.89
N SER A 159 6.35 7.95 12.84
CA SER A 159 7.09 8.44 11.67
C SER A 159 6.26 9.32 10.70
N GLY A 160 5.02 9.71 11.05
CA GLY A 160 4.20 10.67 10.33
C GLY A 160 3.43 10.10 9.13
N THR A 161 3.25 8.79 9.02
CA THR A 161 2.65 8.18 7.82
C THR A 161 1.21 8.65 7.57
N ILE A 162 0.34 8.67 8.59
CA ILE A 162 -1.06 9.11 8.43
C ILE A 162 -1.17 10.58 8.04
N PRO A 163 -0.52 11.53 8.73
CA PRO A 163 -0.58 12.94 8.34
C PRO A 163 0.01 13.21 6.95
N ILE A 164 1.09 12.52 6.55
CA ILE A 164 1.67 12.65 5.20
C ILE A 164 0.67 12.19 4.14
N GLU A 165 0.09 11.00 4.28
CA GLU A 165 -0.90 10.48 3.32
C GLU A 165 -2.16 11.37 3.29
N ALA A 166 -2.56 11.97 4.41
CA ALA A 166 -3.67 12.94 4.44
C ALA A 166 -3.38 14.19 3.59
N VAL A 167 -2.19 14.78 3.70
CA VAL A 167 -1.80 15.91 2.84
C VAL A 167 -1.73 15.48 1.37
N MET A 168 -1.13 14.32 1.08
CA MET A 168 -1.06 13.82 -0.29
C MET A 168 -2.44 13.65 -0.92
N ILE A 169 -3.45 13.23 -0.12
CA ILE A 169 -4.85 13.17 -0.56
C ILE A 169 -5.40 14.58 -0.79
N ALA A 170 -5.25 15.48 0.17
CA ALA A 170 -5.78 16.83 0.11
C ALA A 170 -5.23 17.64 -1.06
N ARG A 171 -3.94 17.46 -1.37
CA ARG A 171 -3.25 18.12 -2.48
C ARG A 171 -3.31 17.36 -3.80
N ASN A 172 -4.02 16.25 -3.86
CA ASN A 172 -4.09 15.38 -5.05
C ASN A 172 -2.70 14.95 -5.55
N ILE A 173 -1.75 14.70 -4.64
CA ILE A 173 -0.42 14.20 -4.99
C ILE A 173 -0.53 12.72 -5.29
N ALA A 174 -0.20 12.32 -6.51
CA ALA A 174 -0.23 10.93 -6.91
C ALA A 174 0.89 10.13 -6.20
N PRO A 175 0.58 9.00 -5.54
CA PRO A 175 1.52 8.31 -4.66
C PRO A 175 2.71 7.66 -5.40
N GLY A 176 2.61 7.47 -6.71
CA GLY A 176 3.65 6.86 -7.53
C GLY A 176 4.69 7.84 -8.11
N LEU A 177 4.56 9.16 -7.87
CA LEU A 177 5.39 10.17 -8.54
C LEU A 177 6.88 10.14 -8.14
N SER A 178 7.21 9.63 -6.96
CA SER A 178 8.57 9.71 -6.38
C SER A 178 9.24 8.34 -6.25
N ARG A 179 8.83 7.38 -7.08
CA ARG A 179 9.37 6.02 -7.05
C ARG A 179 9.66 5.48 -8.45
N HIS A 180 10.46 4.44 -8.49
CA HIS A 180 10.73 3.62 -9.68
C HIS A 180 9.78 2.42 -9.73
N PHE A 181 9.47 1.96 -10.94
CA PHE A 181 8.61 0.80 -11.19
C PHE A 181 9.31 -0.25 -12.05
N ARG A 182 8.97 -1.51 -11.85
CA ARG A 182 9.53 -2.62 -12.64
C ARG A 182 9.32 -2.45 -14.13
N VAL A 183 8.17 -1.93 -14.53
CA VAL A 183 7.86 -1.71 -15.95
C VAL A 183 8.92 -0.89 -16.69
N GLU A 184 9.63 0.01 -16.00
CA GLU A 184 10.67 0.87 -16.61
C GLU A 184 11.89 0.07 -17.09
N GLU A 185 12.04 -1.17 -16.64
CA GLU A 185 13.11 -2.11 -17.03
C GLU A 185 12.62 -3.20 -18.01
N LEU A 186 11.31 -3.25 -18.33
CA LEU A 186 10.72 -4.24 -19.20
C LEU A 186 10.78 -3.80 -20.67
N ARG A 187 10.86 -4.78 -21.58
CA ARG A 187 11.08 -4.56 -23.01
C ARG A 187 10.05 -3.66 -23.69
N PHE A 188 8.79 -3.73 -23.29
CA PHE A 188 7.69 -2.97 -23.85
C PHE A 188 7.52 -1.57 -23.25
N PHE A 189 8.43 -1.15 -22.37
CA PHE A 189 8.36 0.16 -21.74
C PHE A 189 8.42 1.30 -22.76
N ASN A 190 7.49 2.24 -22.64
CA ASN A 190 7.46 3.43 -23.47
C ASN A 190 7.68 4.68 -22.62
N THR A 191 8.89 5.22 -22.70
CA THR A 191 9.33 6.39 -21.90
C THR A 191 8.47 7.62 -22.15
N GLU A 192 8.10 7.90 -23.39
CA GLU A 192 7.31 9.08 -23.75
C GLU A 192 5.91 9.05 -23.11
N ILE A 193 5.21 7.91 -23.22
CA ILE A 193 3.89 7.73 -22.61
C ILE A 193 4.02 7.83 -21.08
N PHE A 194 5.06 7.24 -20.49
CA PHE A 194 5.25 7.24 -19.03
C PHE A 194 5.50 8.65 -18.50
N LEU A 195 6.40 9.41 -19.13
CA LEU A 195 6.68 10.80 -18.76
C LEU A 195 5.44 11.69 -18.90
N ASN A 196 4.66 11.51 -19.97
CA ASN A 196 3.40 12.26 -20.17
C ASN A 196 2.40 11.98 -19.03
N VAL A 197 2.29 10.72 -18.57
CA VAL A 197 1.43 10.37 -17.41
C VAL A 197 1.95 11.02 -16.13
N GLN A 198 3.27 11.02 -15.90
CA GLN A 198 3.86 11.69 -14.74
C GLN A 198 3.64 13.20 -14.76
N ASP A 199 3.85 13.86 -15.90
CA ASP A 199 3.68 15.31 -16.03
C ASP A 199 2.19 15.70 -15.88
N THR A 200 1.30 14.89 -16.44
CA THR A 200 -0.14 15.04 -16.21
C THR A 200 -0.49 14.91 -14.73
N ALA A 201 0.13 13.96 -14.02
CA ALA A 201 -0.11 13.81 -12.59
C ALA A 201 0.47 14.98 -11.78
N ARG A 202 1.65 15.49 -12.14
CA ARG A 202 2.25 16.69 -11.51
C ARG A 202 1.39 17.93 -11.71
N SER A 203 0.83 18.14 -12.91
CA SER A 203 -0.01 19.30 -13.21
C SER A 203 -1.34 19.31 -12.44
N LYS A 204 -1.76 18.16 -11.89
CA LYS A 204 -2.97 18.01 -11.07
C LYS A 204 -2.74 18.21 -9.58
N ILE A 205 -1.51 18.47 -9.15
CA ILE A 205 -1.21 18.74 -7.75
C ILE A 205 -1.79 20.11 -7.36
N TYR A 206 -2.64 20.12 -6.35
CA TYR A 206 -3.16 21.37 -5.79
C TYR A 206 -2.09 22.07 -4.95
N PRO A 207 -2.05 23.41 -4.92
CA PRO A 207 -1.23 24.15 -3.98
C PRO A 207 -1.66 23.82 -2.53
N SER A 208 -0.84 24.19 -1.56
CA SER A 208 -1.21 24.08 -0.15
C SER A 208 -2.54 24.76 0.12
N GLY A 209 -3.46 24.04 0.78
CA GLY A 209 -4.85 24.44 0.92
C GLY A 209 -5.20 24.98 2.32
N LYS A 210 -6.45 25.41 2.48
CA LYS A 210 -7.01 25.82 3.78
C LYS A 210 -7.45 24.58 4.57
N TYR A 211 -6.54 23.77 5.02
CA TYR A 211 -6.77 22.65 5.92
C TYR A 211 -5.77 22.69 7.07
N THR A 212 -6.07 22.04 8.17
CA THR A 212 -5.20 21.95 9.34
C THR A 212 -4.92 20.47 9.62
N ILE A 213 -3.65 20.11 9.69
CA ILE A 213 -3.20 18.79 10.09
C ILE A 213 -2.25 18.93 11.26
N LEU A 214 -2.61 18.32 12.39
CA LEU A 214 -1.86 18.34 13.64
C LEU A 214 -1.33 16.93 13.88
N ALA A 215 -0.02 16.81 14.05
CA ALA A 215 0.65 15.53 14.30
C ALA A 215 1.53 15.66 15.54
N SER A 216 1.37 14.76 16.49
CA SER A 216 2.22 14.74 17.68
C SER A 216 2.63 13.33 18.06
N ASP A 217 3.75 13.26 18.76
CA ASP A 217 4.25 12.04 19.40
C ASP A 217 4.96 12.43 20.69
N ILE A 218 5.01 11.51 21.66
CA ILE A 218 5.74 11.73 22.91
C ILE A 218 7.26 11.74 22.69
N ASP A 219 7.72 11.03 21.66
CA ASP A 219 9.12 10.89 21.32
C ASP A 219 9.56 11.99 20.35
N PRO A 220 10.48 12.91 20.77
CA PRO A 220 10.98 13.94 19.89
C PRO A 220 11.80 13.40 18.70
N GLU A 221 12.41 12.21 18.81
CA GLU A 221 13.11 11.57 17.70
C GLU A 221 12.13 11.13 16.63
N MET A 222 10.99 10.57 17.02
CA MET A 222 9.91 10.23 16.07
C MET A 222 9.37 11.47 15.34
N ILE A 223 9.21 12.59 16.04
CA ILE A 223 8.83 13.87 15.40
C ILE A 223 9.88 14.33 14.40
N GLN A 224 11.16 14.18 14.71
CA GLN A 224 12.21 14.53 13.75
C GLN A 224 12.20 13.63 12.52
N ILE A 225 12.00 12.33 12.69
CA ILE A 225 11.82 11.34 11.60
C ILE A 225 10.59 11.70 10.76
N ALA A 226 9.47 12.03 11.40
CA ALA A 226 8.22 12.42 10.71
C ALA A 226 8.43 13.68 9.85
N LYS A 227 9.15 14.68 10.35
CA LYS A 227 9.52 15.89 9.59
C LYS A 227 10.40 15.56 8.38
N TRP A 228 11.38 14.68 8.52
CA TRP A 228 12.22 14.26 7.38
C TRP A 228 11.41 13.49 6.34
N ASN A 229 10.50 12.61 6.75
CA ASN A 229 9.59 11.90 5.86
C ASN A 229 8.65 12.88 5.13
N ALA A 230 8.06 13.83 5.85
CA ALA A 230 7.20 14.87 5.28
C ALA A 230 7.96 15.78 4.28
N LYS A 231 9.21 16.12 4.59
CA LYS A 231 10.08 16.88 3.67
C LYS A 231 10.33 16.10 2.38
N ARG A 232 10.65 14.80 2.48
CA ARG A 232 10.85 13.95 1.30
C ARG A 232 9.58 13.77 0.48
N ALA A 233 8.42 13.75 1.13
CA ALA A 233 7.11 13.73 0.45
C ALA A 233 6.71 15.10 -0.14
N GLY A 234 7.44 16.18 0.14
CA GLY A 234 7.13 17.55 -0.31
C GLY A 234 5.92 18.18 0.38
N VAL A 235 5.65 17.78 1.65
CA VAL A 235 4.45 18.19 2.40
C VAL A 235 4.76 18.68 3.82
N LEU A 236 6.03 19.01 4.11
CA LEU A 236 6.45 19.42 5.46
C LEU A 236 5.68 20.65 5.96
N GLU A 237 5.50 21.64 5.11
CA GLU A 237 4.85 22.92 5.44
C GLU A 237 3.32 22.80 5.63
N ASP A 238 2.75 21.66 5.26
CA ASP A 238 1.32 21.38 5.37
C ASP A 238 0.94 20.75 6.71
N ILE A 239 1.94 20.37 7.55
CA ILE A 239 1.71 19.60 8.78
C ILE A 239 2.34 20.31 9.97
N ASN A 240 1.55 20.55 11.02
CA ASN A 240 2.02 21.08 12.29
C ASN A 240 2.49 19.92 13.20
N PHE A 241 3.80 19.73 13.26
CA PHE A 241 4.42 18.72 14.12
C PHE A 241 4.77 19.26 15.49
N SER A 242 4.43 18.54 16.55
CA SER A 242 4.78 18.88 17.95
C SER A 242 5.15 17.65 18.78
N THR A 243 6.02 17.82 19.75
CA THR A 243 6.25 16.81 20.79
C THR A 243 5.22 16.99 21.88
N GLY A 244 4.56 15.91 22.30
CA GLY A 244 3.57 15.99 23.37
C GLY A 244 3.07 14.64 23.84
N ASP A 245 2.77 14.53 25.13
CA ASP A 245 2.18 13.34 25.71
C ASP A 245 0.68 13.33 25.47
N PHE A 246 0.22 12.39 24.66
CA PHE A 246 -1.21 12.23 24.32
C PHE A 246 -2.09 12.07 25.56
N VAL A 247 -1.63 11.39 26.58
CA VAL A 247 -2.44 11.09 27.77
C VAL A 247 -2.70 12.38 28.56
N ASN A 248 -1.68 13.21 28.75
CA ASN A 248 -1.72 14.37 29.64
C ASN A 248 -2.14 15.70 28.96
N HIS A 249 -2.14 15.76 27.61
CA HIS A 249 -2.48 16.99 26.90
C HIS A 249 -3.93 16.98 26.38
N SER A 250 -4.53 18.15 26.32
CA SER A 250 -5.82 18.36 25.67
C SER A 250 -5.69 18.24 24.16
N ILE A 251 -6.64 17.58 23.52
CA ILE A 251 -6.70 17.45 22.07
C ILE A 251 -7.69 18.47 21.52
N PRO A 252 -7.28 19.34 20.58
CA PRO A 252 -8.14 20.35 20.00
C PRO A 252 -9.32 19.72 19.23
N GLU A 253 -10.30 20.57 18.83
CA GLU A 253 -11.40 20.11 18.00
C GLU A 253 -10.90 19.64 16.64
N GLY A 254 -11.44 18.50 16.17
CA GLY A 254 -11.03 17.89 14.91
C GLY A 254 -11.40 16.42 14.81
N ILE A 255 -11.04 15.82 13.68
CA ILE A 255 -11.18 14.38 13.45
C ILE A 255 -9.88 13.68 13.87
N ILE A 256 -10.00 12.60 14.64
CA ILE A 256 -8.83 11.81 15.06
C ILE A 256 -8.63 10.64 14.11
N ILE A 257 -7.43 10.50 13.55
CA ILE A 257 -7.04 9.31 12.77
C ILE A 257 -5.66 8.91 13.26
N SER A 258 -5.55 7.73 13.90
CA SER A 258 -4.31 7.35 14.55
C SER A 258 -4.03 5.85 14.49
N ASN A 259 -2.75 5.50 14.63
CA ASN A 259 -2.24 4.14 14.80
C ASN A 259 -1.50 4.05 16.13
N PRO A 260 -2.23 3.90 17.26
CA PRO A 260 -1.62 3.82 18.59
C PRO A 260 -0.69 2.62 18.71
N PRO A 261 0.26 2.63 19.67
CA PRO A 261 1.08 1.46 19.94
C PRO A 261 0.23 0.28 20.43
N TYR A 262 0.54 -0.92 19.93
CA TYR A 262 -0.10 -2.18 20.34
C TYR A 262 0.95 -3.31 20.45
N GLY A 263 0.58 -4.46 21.01
CA GLY A 263 1.50 -5.55 21.26
C GLY A 263 2.43 -5.29 22.46
N ASN A 264 3.67 -5.76 22.41
CA ASN A 264 4.61 -5.74 23.53
C ASN A 264 5.33 -4.40 23.76
N ARG A 265 4.82 -3.27 23.22
CA ARG A 265 5.54 -2.00 23.14
C ARG A 265 5.44 -1.09 24.35
N LEU A 266 4.49 -1.34 25.25
CA LEU A 266 4.28 -0.54 26.46
C LEU A 266 3.92 -1.43 27.64
N GLN A 267 4.10 -0.91 28.87
CA GLN A 267 3.58 -1.56 30.08
C GLN A 267 2.04 -1.50 30.07
N ASN A 268 1.36 -2.56 30.52
CA ASN A 268 -0.09 -2.73 30.42
C ASN A 268 -0.92 -1.51 30.88
N ASN A 269 -0.52 -0.84 31.99
CA ASN A 269 -1.28 0.30 32.51
C ASN A 269 -1.29 1.53 31.60
N GLN A 270 -0.21 1.80 30.86
CA GLN A 270 -0.11 2.94 29.94
C GLN A 270 -0.94 2.69 28.67
N ILE A 271 -0.97 1.45 28.18
CA ILE A 271 -1.78 1.05 27.02
C ILE A 271 -3.26 1.29 27.32
N ASP A 272 -3.76 0.84 28.45
CA ASP A 272 -5.17 0.98 28.83
C ASP A 272 -5.61 2.45 28.90
N GLU A 273 -4.74 3.33 29.36
CA GLU A 273 -5.02 4.76 29.47
C GLU A 273 -5.11 5.42 28.09
N ILE A 274 -4.19 5.10 27.17
CA ILE A 274 -4.21 5.55 25.77
C ILE A 274 -5.52 5.11 25.09
N TYR A 275 -5.89 3.83 25.20
CA TYR A 275 -7.09 3.33 24.55
C TYR A 275 -8.38 3.89 25.15
N ARG A 276 -8.47 4.04 26.48
CA ARG A 276 -9.62 4.71 27.13
C ARG A 276 -9.80 6.13 26.63
N LYS A 277 -8.71 6.89 26.48
CA LYS A 277 -8.76 8.25 25.94
C LYS A 277 -9.13 8.28 24.46
N LEU A 278 -8.57 7.39 23.63
CA LEU A 278 -8.92 7.28 22.20
C LEU A 278 -10.39 6.92 21.98
N ILE A 279 -10.91 5.93 22.70
CA ILE A 279 -12.31 5.52 22.60
C ILE A 279 -13.24 6.69 22.92
N ARG A 280 -12.97 7.42 24.01
CA ARG A 280 -13.73 8.60 24.39
C ARG A 280 -13.67 9.67 23.29
N LEU A 281 -12.48 10.06 22.86
CA LEU A 281 -12.29 11.14 21.90
C LEU A 281 -12.89 10.82 20.52
N VAL A 282 -12.73 9.59 20.02
CA VAL A 282 -13.33 9.16 18.75
C VAL A 282 -14.86 9.11 18.87
N GLY A 283 -15.40 8.71 20.04
CA GLY A 283 -16.83 8.77 20.32
C GLY A 283 -17.39 10.20 20.32
N GLU A 284 -16.63 11.17 20.81
CA GLU A 284 -17.01 12.57 20.89
C GLU A 284 -16.77 13.33 19.55
N LYS A 285 -15.57 13.17 18.97
CA LYS A 285 -15.01 14.05 17.93
C LYS A 285 -15.05 13.54 16.50
N TRP A 286 -15.40 12.30 16.24
CA TRP A 286 -15.26 11.63 14.94
C TRP A 286 -13.85 11.12 14.62
N GLY A 287 -13.78 10.27 13.60
CA GLY A 287 -12.54 9.63 13.15
C GLY A 287 -12.44 8.18 13.54
N GLY A 288 -11.24 7.71 13.78
CA GLY A 288 -10.99 6.34 14.20
C GLY A 288 -9.51 6.06 14.46
N PHE A 289 -9.25 4.90 15.00
CA PHE A 289 -7.89 4.38 15.19
C PHE A 289 -7.81 2.90 14.82
N ILE A 290 -6.64 2.48 14.36
CA ILE A 290 -6.38 1.08 14.01
C ILE A 290 -5.58 0.39 15.11
N THR A 291 -5.95 -0.84 15.45
CA THR A 291 -5.21 -1.63 16.44
C THR A 291 -5.48 -3.12 16.30
N SER A 292 -4.51 -3.96 16.67
CA SER A 292 -4.69 -5.38 16.98
C SER A 292 -5.00 -5.63 18.46
N PHE A 293 -4.87 -4.60 19.31
CA PHE A 293 -5.19 -4.72 20.72
C PHE A 293 -6.66 -5.08 20.94
N PRO A 294 -6.97 -6.11 21.75
CA PRO A 294 -8.35 -6.52 22.01
C PRO A 294 -9.07 -5.46 22.85
N LEU A 295 -10.06 -4.80 22.26
CA LEU A 295 -10.89 -3.84 22.96
C LEU A 295 -12.19 -4.50 23.46
N ASP A 296 -12.63 -4.10 24.66
CA ASP A 296 -13.95 -4.48 25.17
C ASP A 296 -15.05 -3.86 24.27
N THR A 297 -16.02 -4.66 23.85
CA THR A 297 -17.11 -4.27 22.94
C THR A 297 -18.19 -3.39 23.61
N LYS A 298 -18.05 -3.04 24.87
CA LYS A 298 -19.02 -2.18 25.60
C LYS A 298 -19.06 -0.73 25.12
N HIS A 299 -18.07 -0.30 24.31
CA HIS A 299 -18.10 1.04 23.71
C HIS A 299 -18.93 1.06 22.42
N GLN A 300 -19.49 2.23 22.08
CA GLN A 300 -20.41 2.41 20.93
C GLN A 300 -19.68 2.59 19.58
N LEU A 301 -18.41 2.26 19.46
CA LEU A 301 -17.67 2.36 18.21
C LEU A 301 -17.95 1.15 17.29
N ALA A 302 -18.13 1.43 16.02
CA ALA A 302 -18.10 0.42 14.98
C ALA A 302 -16.66 0.00 14.66
N ASN A 303 -16.48 -1.18 14.06
CA ASN A 303 -15.16 -1.58 13.62
C ASN A 303 -15.18 -2.24 12.24
N LYS A 304 -14.03 -2.20 11.57
CA LYS A 304 -13.76 -2.87 10.31
C LYS A 304 -12.46 -3.65 10.41
N LYS A 305 -12.51 -4.94 10.06
CA LYS A 305 -11.33 -5.81 10.02
C LYS A 305 -10.42 -5.40 8.87
N LEU A 306 -9.13 -5.25 9.14
CA LEU A 306 -8.09 -4.88 8.20
C LEU A 306 -6.83 -5.71 8.47
N LEU A 307 -5.88 -5.69 7.55
CA LEU A 307 -4.56 -6.32 7.70
C LEU A 307 -3.47 -5.26 7.63
N ASN A 308 -2.64 -5.18 8.66
CA ASN A 308 -1.41 -4.39 8.66
C ASN A 308 -0.21 -5.32 8.53
N GLY A 309 0.29 -5.50 7.31
CA GLY A 309 1.24 -6.58 7.03
C GLY A 309 0.56 -7.94 7.13
N GLY A 310 1.08 -8.82 7.98
CA GLY A 310 0.49 -10.12 8.32
C GLY A 310 -0.41 -10.08 9.55
N GLU A 311 -0.51 -8.93 10.24
CA GLU A 311 -1.23 -8.80 11.50
C GLU A 311 -2.69 -8.38 11.26
N GLU A 312 -3.62 -9.13 11.86
CA GLU A 312 -5.04 -8.77 11.86
C GLU A 312 -5.29 -7.61 12.81
N CYS A 313 -5.78 -6.50 12.25
CA CYS A 313 -6.13 -5.30 12.99
C CYS A 313 -7.61 -4.95 12.82
N ARG A 314 -8.11 -4.08 13.68
CA ARG A 314 -9.43 -3.48 13.53
C ARG A 314 -9.31 -1.96 13.51
N PHE A 315 -9.98 -1.34 12.54
CA PHE A 315 -10.21 0.10 12.54
C PHE A 315 -11.48 0.40 13.29
N TRP A 316 -11.35 1.03 14.44
CA TRP A 316 -12.45 1.43 15.32
C TRP A 316 -12.83 2.89 15.04
N TYR A 317 -14.10 3.14 14.75
CA TYR A 317 -14.56 4.45 14.31
C TYR A 317 -15.98 4.75 14.81
N LYS A 318 -16.31 6.04 14.87
CA LYS A 318 -17.70 6.47 15.13
C LYS A 318 -18.52 6.25 13.85
N LYS A 319 -19.60 5.48 13.96
CA LYS A 319 -20.55 5.31 12.85
C LYS A 319 -21.28 6.61 12.60
N ILE A 320 -21.33 7.05 11.34
CA ILE A 320 -22.08 8.21 10.87
C ILE A 320 -23.58 7.88 10.78
#